data_37959cb7c66ceefc9914e5317d436c1b
#
_entry.id   37959cb7c66ceefc9914e5317d436c1b
#
_cell.length_a   1.000
_cell.length_b   1.000
_cell.length_c   1.000
_cell.angle_alpha   90.00
_cell.angle_beta   90.00
_cell.angle_gamma   90.00
#
_symmetry.space_group_name_H-M   'P 1'
#
loop_
_entity.id
_entity.type
_entity.pdbx_description
1 polymer ?
#
loop_
_entity_poly.entity_id
_entity_poly.type
_entity_poly.pdbx_seq_one_letter_code
_entity_poly.pdbx_strand_id
1 'polypeptide(L)'
;VHTLLRLPTGVFYAQGVKANVLFFDAKPKDGNVHTKGVWIYDLRTNKHFTLKTKPLKLDDLRDFITSYNPENRHERKETERFKYFPYKELVARDKASLDIFWLKDDSLDNMDDLPSPDVLAQEIIEHLEAALASFRDVAEGLIK
;
A
#
# COMPACT_ATOMS: atom_id res chain seq x y z
N VAL A 1 -9.92 -5.57 13.32
CA VAL A 1 -8.74 -5.31 12.49
C VAL A 1 -7.51 -5.54 13.34
N HIS A 2 -6.50 -6.22 12.80
CA HIS A 2 -5.24 -6.47 13.50
C HIS A 2 -3.99 -6.12 12.69
N THR A 3 -4.11 -6.00 11.36
CA THR A 3 -2.97 -5.67 10.49
C THR A 3 -3.43 -4.88 9.27
N LEU A 4 -2.62 -3.93 8.86
CA LEU A 4 -2.75 -3.13 7.65
C LEU A 4 -1.48 -3.28 6.83
N LEU A 5 -1.59 -3.73 5.58
CA LEU A 5 -0.50 -3.70 4.60
C LEU A 5 -0.75 -2.54 3.63
N ARG A 6 0.19 -1.62 3.55
CA ARG A 6 0.16 -0.50 2.61
C ARG A 6 0.86 -0.89 1.33
N LEU A 7 0.13 -0.87 0.23
CA LEU A 7 0.68 -1.14 -1.09
C LEU A 7 1.09 0.15 -1.78
N PRO A 8 2.22 0.15 -2.50
CA PRO A 8 2.66 1.28 -3.30
C PRO A 8 1.77 1.52 -4.51
N THR A 9 1.99 2.61 -5.19
CA THR A 9 1.41 2.87 -6.52
C THR A 9 1.98 1.92 -7.57
N GLY A 10 1.32 1.80 -8.72
CA GLY A 10 1.76 0.96 -9.83
C GLY A 10 1.47 -0.53 -9.71
N VAL A 11 0.82 -0.97 -8.62
CA VAL A 11 0.40 -2.37 -8.41
C VAL A 11 -0.89 -2.70 -9.16
N PHE A 12 -1.75 -1.71 -9.36
CA PHE A 12 -3.03 -1.86 -10.04
C PHE A 12 -3.03 -1.12 -11.38
N TYR A 13 -4.00 -1.46 -12.22
CA TYR A 13 -4.15 -0.85 -13.55
C TYR A 13 -4.24 0.68 -13.48
N ALA A 14 -4.96 1.23 -12.51
CA ALA A 14 -4.95 2.66 -12.21
C ALA A 14 -3.67 3.00 -11.41
N GLN A 15 -2.64 3.42 -12.09
CA GLN A 15 -1.27 3.50 -11.56
C GLN A 15 -1.09 4.48 -10.40
N GLY A 16 -1.88 5.56 -10.33
CA GLY A 16 -1.85 6.52 -9.22
C GLY A 16 -2.54 6.04 -7.94
N VAL A 17 -3.20 4.88 -7.97
CA VAL A 17 -3.97 4.38 -6.82
C VAL A 17 -3.06 3.81 -5.76
N LYS A 18 -3.17 4.35 -4.55
CA LYS A 18 -2.62 3.79 -3.32
C LYS A 18 -3.65 2.88 -2.70
N ALA A 19 -3.29 1.62 -2.44
CA ALA A 19 -4.20 0.66 -1.83
C ALA A 19 -3.71 0.18 -0.47
N ASN A 20 -4.65 -0.29 0.34
CA ASN A 20 -4.37 -0.90 1.63
C ASN A 20 -5.09 -2.25 1.70
N VAL A 21 -4.42 -3.26 2.25
CA VAL A 21 -5.01 -4.55 2.57
C VAL A 21 -5.22 -4.62 4.08
N LEU A 22 -6.47 -4.82 4.49
CA LEU A 22 -6.84 -4.96 5.89
C LEU A 22 -7.02 -6.43 6.25
N PHE A 23 -6.35 -6.85 7.31
CA PHE A 23 -6.51 -8.18 7.90
C PHE A 23 -7.29 -8.06 9.21
N PHE A 24 -8.32 -8.86 9.36
CA PHE A 24 -9.15 -8.85 10.55
C PHE A 24 -9.67 -10.25 10.89
N ASP A 25 -9.92 -10.49 12.16
CA ASP A 25 -10.65 -11.66 12.64
C ASP A 25 -12.13 -11.28 12.79
N ALA A 26 -13.02 -12.12 12.29
CA ALA A 26 -14.46 -11.99 12.57
C ALA A 26 -14.69 -12.25 14.06
N LYS A 27 -15.36 -11.32 14.74
CA LYS A 27 -15.70 -11.41 16.16
C LYS A 27 -17.21 -11.26 16.34
N PRO A 28 -17.79 -11.86 17.39
CA PRO A 28 -19.21 -11.66 17.71
C PRO A 28 -19.55 -10.19 17.89
N LYS A 29 -20.76 -9.82 17.53
CA LYS A 29 -21.31 -8.47 17.76
C LYS A 29 -21.85 -8.39 19.20
N ASP A 30 -20.97 -8.21 20.17
CA ASP A 30 -21.27 -8.14 21.59
C ASP A 30 -21.19 -6.71 22.19
N GLY A 31 -21.02 -5.70 21.32
CA GLY A 31 -20.87 -4.30 21.73
C GLY A 31 -19.46 -3.95 22.24
N ASN A 32 -18.55 -4.90 22.32
CA ASN A 32 -17.21 -4.68 22.81
C ASN A 32 -16.22 -4.31 21.70
N VAL A 33 -15.21 -3.53 22.07
CA VAL A 33 -14.08 -3.24 21.17
C VAL A 33 -13.05 -4.37 21.28
N HIS A 34 -12.95 -5.18 20.24
CA HIS A 34 -12.02 -6.31 20.19
C HIS A 34 -10.63 -5.95 19.66
N THR A 35 -10.50 -4.81 18.98
CA THR A 35 -9.22 -4.33 18.45
C THR A 35 -8.37 -3.74 19.58
N LYS A 36 -7.25 -4.37 19.90
CA LYS A 36 -6.28 -3.88 20.90
C LYS A 36 -5.29 -2.89 20.32
N GLY A 37 -5.03 -3.00 19.03
CA GLY A 37 -4.14 -2.16 18.24
C GLY A 37 -3.99 -2.75 16.84
N VAL A 38 -3.28 -2.03 15.98
CA VAL A 38 -3.08 -2.42 14.57
C VAL A 38 -1.58 -2.44 14.27
N TRP A 39 -1.14 -3.52 13.68
CA TRP A 39 0.16 -3.61 13.05
C TRP A 39 0.08 -3.00 11.66
N ILE A 40 0.99 -2.10 11.32
CA ILE A 40 1.04 -1.49 10.00
C ILE A 40 2.37 -1.87 9.35
N TYR A 41 2.29 -2.47 8.15
CA TYR A 41 3.44 -2.71 7.30
C TYR A 41 3.45 -1.72 6.14
N ASP A 42 4.53 -0.96 6.03
CA ASP A 42 4.72 -0.01 4.93
C ASP A 42 5.56 -0.63 3.81
N LEU A 43 4.88 -1.10 2.75
CA LEU A 43 5.52 -1.48 1.49
C LEU A 43 5.61 -0.29 0.52
N ARG A 44 5.01 0.86 0.87
CA ARG A 44 4.84 2.01 -0.01
C ARG A 44 6.10 2.87 -0.11
N THR A 45 6.69 3.22 1.05
CA THR A 45 7.80 4.18 1.12
C THR A 45 9.05 3.61 0.46
N ASN A 46 9.63 4.37 -0.46
CA ASN A 46 10.83 4.02 -1.24
C ASN A 46 10.67 2.73 -2.07
N LYS A 47 9.44 2.42 -2.51
CA LYS A 47 9.15 1.28 -3.39
C LYS A 47 8.26 1.73 -4.55
N HIS A 48 8.72 1.44 -5.76
CA HIS A 48 7.99 1.72 -7.00
C HIS A 48 7.79 0.44 -7.79
N PHE A 49 6.57 0.25 -8.24
CA PHE A 49 6.19 -0.87 -9.11
C PHE A 49 5.47 -0.34 -10.35
N THR A 50 5.49 -1.14 -11.39
CA THR A 50 4.76 -0.91 -12.63
C THR A 50 4.15 -2.23 -13.07
N LEU A 51 3.06 -2.19 -13.84
CA LEU A 51 2.40 -3.42 -14.27
C LEU A 51 3.23 -4.24 -15.26
N LYS A 52 4.04 -3.59 -16.10
CA LYS A 52 4.77 -4.25 -17.20
C LYS A 52 6.25 -4.43 -16.88
N THR A 53 6.94 -3.35 -16.53
CA THR A 53 8.40 -3.32 -16.42
C THR A 53 8.91 -3.81 -15.08
N LYS A 54 8.16 -3.54 -13.98
CA LYS A 54 8.52 -3.94 -12.62
C LYS A 54 7.30 -4.36 -11.80
N PRO A 55 6.63 -5.47 -12.17
CA PRO A 55 5.44 -5.91 -11.44
C PRO A 55 5.78 -6.37 -10.02
N LEU A 56 4.84 -6.14 -9.09
CA LEU A 56 4.93 -6.68 -7.73
C LEU A 56 4.95 -8.22 -7.79
N LYS A 57 5.96 -8.82 -7.17
CA LYS A 57 6.15 -10.27 -7.10
C LYS A 57 6.03 -10.76 -5.66
N LEU A 58 5.87 -12.07 -5.49
CA LEU A 58 5.83 -12.69 -4.16
C LEU A 58 7.11 -12.42 -3.35
N ASP A 59 8.25 -12.35 -4.01
CA ASP A 59 9.53 -12.05 -3.35
C ASP A 59 9.54 -10.66 -2.69
N ASP A 60 8.85 -9.68 -3.26
CA ASP A 60 8.71 -8.34 -2.68
C ASP A 60 7.86 -8.34 -1.40
N LEU A 61 7.03 -9.36 -1.22
CA LEU A 61 6.18 -9.54 -0.04
C LEU A 61 6.79 -10.45 1.03
N ARG A 62 7.95 -11.07 0.79
CA ARG A 62 8.57 -12.03 1.74
C ARG A 62 8.83 -11.40 3.10
N ASP A 63 9.36 -10.18 3.15
CA ASP A 63 9.60 -9.48 4.39
C ASP A 63 8.30 -9.21 5.16
N PHE A 64 7.24 -8.81 4.45
CA PHE A 64 5.91 -8.70 5.06
C PHE A 64 5.42 -10.03 5.61
N ILE A 65 5.52 -11.12 4.86
CA ILE A 65 5.05 -12.45 5.29
C ILE A 65 5.80 -12.90 6.54
N THR A 66 7.12 -12.71 6.58
CA THR A 66 7.96 -13.02 7.74
C THR A 66 7.57 -12.20 8.96
N SER A 67 7.42 -10.88 8.78
CA SER A 67 7.01 -9.95 9.84
C SER A 67 5.58 -10.20 10.31
N TYR A 68 4.68 -10.52 9.39
CA TYR A 68 3.28 -10.85 9.69
C TYR A 68 3.14 -12.09 10.56
N ASN A 69 4.07 -13.06 10.43
CA ASN A 69 4.11 -14.31 11.21
C ASN A 69 2.73 -14.97 11.31
N PRO A 70 2.22 -15.58 10.22
CA PRO A 70 0.85 -16.11 10.18
C PRO A 70 0.62 -17.23 11.19
N GLU A 71 1.66 -18.01 11.52
CA GLU A 71 1.57 -19.14 12.42
C GLU A 71 1.51 -18.71 13.88
N ASN A 72 2.23 -17.64 14.26
CA ASN A 72 2.20 -17.10 15.62
C ASN A 72 2.18 -15.57 15.64
N ARG A 73 1.00 -14.98 15.46
CA ARG A 73 0.81 -13.53 15.44
C ARG A 73 1.09 -12.84 16.79
N HIS A 74 1.24 -13.58 17.88
CA HIS A 74 1.56 -13.03 19.21
C HIS A 74 3.07 -12.78 19.40
N GLU A 75 3.90 -13.42 18.59
CA GLU A 75 5.36 -13.26 18.63
C GLU A 75 5.89 -12.26 17.58
N ARG A 76 5.03 -11.44 17.01
CA ARG A 76 5.44 -10.40 16.10
C ARG A 76 6.37 -9.41 16.76
N LYS A 77 7.36 -8.96 15.99
CA LYS A 77 8.33 -7.94 16.42
C LYS A 77 8.26 -6.77 15.46
N GLU A 78 8.53 -5.59 16.00
CA GLU A 78 8.67 -4.42 15.16
C GLU A 78 9.92 -4.51 14.29
N THR A 79 9.80 -4.06 13.06
CA THR A 79 10.90 -3.87 12.13
C THR A 79 10.89 -2.42 11.65
N GLU A 80 11.84 -2.05 10.79
CA GLU A 80 11.82 -0.74 10.16
C GLU A 80 10.48 -0.46 9.46
N ARG A 81 9.94 -1.46 8.73
CA ARG A 81 8.71 -1.33 7.94
C ARG A 81 7.45 -1.82 8.63
N PHE A 82 7.54 -2.48 9.76
CA PHE A 82 6.41 -3.09 10.47
C PHE A 82 6.32 -2.58 11.89
N LYS A 83 5.29 -1.80 12.23
CA LYS A 83 5.11 -1.19 13.55
C LYS A 83 3.74 -1.43 14.13
N TYR A 84 3.68 -1.47 15.47
CA TYR A 84 2.46 -1.64 16.24
C TYR A 84 1.95 -0.30 16.77
N PHE A 85 0.66 -0.04 16.57
CA PHE A 85 -0.03 1.15 17.07
C PHE A 85 -1.17 0.73 17.98
N PRO A 86 -1.13 1.08 19.28
CA PRO A 86 -2.18 0.76 20.23
C PRO A 86 -3.52 1.40 19.85
N TYR A 87 -4.63 0.73 20.13
CA TYR A 87 -5.98 1.22 19.83
C TYR A 87 -6.23 2.63 20.36
N LYS A 88 -5.81 2.92 21.61
CA LYS A 88 -5.98 4.25 22.24
C LYS A 88 -5.31 5.37 21.44
N GLU A 89 -4.12 5.10 20.91
CA GLU A 89 -3.40 6.05 20.07
C GLU A 89 -4.12 6.29 18.74
N LEU A 90 -4.61 5.21 18.12
CA LEU A 90 -5.30 5.30 16.84
C LEU A 90 -6.60 6.10 16.94
N VAL A 91 -7.41 5.89 17.97
CA VAL A 91 -8.69 6.60 18.13
C VAL A 91 -8.52 8.03 18.60
N ALA A 92 -7.39 8.38 19.21
CA ALA A 92 -7.05 9.75 19.59
C ALA A 92 -6.68 10.63 18.39
N ARG A 93 -6.37 10.02 17.24
CA ARG A 93 -6.07 10.74 16.01
C ARG A 93 -7.34 11.31 15.38
N ASP A 94 -7.22 12.42 14.65
CA ASP A 94 -8.35 12.98 13.90
C ASP A 94 -8.97 11.90 13.00
N LYS A 95 -10.29 11.72 13.16
CA LYS A 95 -11.10 10.71 12.43
C LYS A 95 -10.55 9.28 12.52
N ALA A 96 -9.79 8.95 13.58
CA ALA A 96 -9.11 7.66 13.72
C ALA A 96 -8.26 7.28 12.46
N SER A 97 -7.59 8.27 11.88
CA SER A 97 -6.81 8.10 10.66
C SER A 97 -5.68 7.09 10.86
N LEU A 98 -5.62 6.10 9.97
CA LEU A 98 -4.53 5.13 9.89
C LEU A 98 -3.39 5.60 8.97
N ASP A 99 -3.44 6.81 8.47
CA ASP A 99 -2.38 7.38 7.62
C ASP A 99 -1.24 7.91 8.51
N ILE A 100 -0.40 6.99 8.96
CA ILE A 100 0.73 7.22 9.87
C ILE A 100 2.03 7.01 9.10
N PHE A 101 2.92 7.99 9.12
CA PHE A 101 4.23 7.92 8.46
C PHE A 101 5.32 7.88 9.53
N TRP A 102 6.29 6.98 9.37
CA TRP A 102 7.47 6.86 10.26
C TRP A 102 8.74 6.55 9.50
N LEU A 103 8.63 6.15 8.22
CA LEU A 103 9.79 5.98 7.35
C LEU A 103 10.12 7.31 6.69
N LYS A 104 11.41 7.58 6.56
CA LYS A 104 11.89 8.70 5.75
C LYS A 104 11.62 8.38 4.28
N ASP A 105 11.02 9.32 3.58
CA ASP A 105 10.84 9.23 2.13
C ASP A 105 12.06 9.86 1.47
N ASP A 106 12.92 9.02 0.94
CA ASP A 106 14.18 9.44 0.29
C ASP A 106 13.95 9.88 -1.16
N SER A 107 12.73 9.82 -1.67
CA SER A 107 12.40 10.17 -3.06
C SER A 107 12.66 11.64 -3.39
N LEU A 108 12.71 12.51 -2.38
CA LEU A 108 13.04 13.93 -2.53
C LEU A 108 14.52 14.25 -2.34
N ASP A 109 15.28 13.36 -1.69
CA ASP A 109 16.69 13.58 -1.39
C ASP A 109 17.61 13.13 -2.55
N ASN A 110 17.16 12.25 -3.41
CA ASN A 110 17.94 11.68 -4.51
C ASN A 110 17.34 12.08 -5.87
N MET A 111 17.60 13.30 -6.31
CA MET A 111 17.34 13.68 -7.71
C MET A 111 18.18 12.85 -8.70
N ASP A 112 19.26 12.22 -8.21
CA ASP A 112 20.13 11.33 -9.01
C ASP A 112 19.51 9.93 -9.24
N ASP A 113 18.49 9.52 -8.46
CA ASP A 113 17.77 8.25 -8.60
C ASP A 113 16.51 8.36 -9.50
N LEU A 114 16.28 9.50 -10.11
CA LEU A 114 15.21 9.61 -11.11
C LEU A 114 15.55 8.71 -12.30
N PRO A 115 14.58 7.94 -12.81
CA PRO A 115 14.75 7.22 -14.06
C PRO A 115 15.24 8.17 -15.16
N SER A 116 16.01 7.66 -16.10
CA SER A 116 16.46 8.47 -17.23
C SER A 116 15.27 9.10 -17.97
N PRO A 117 15.42 10.27 -18.58
CA PRO A 117 14.32 10.98 -19.24
C PRO A 117 13.56 10.15 -20.28
N ASP A 118 14.22 9.21 -20.94
CA ASP A 118 13.63 8.27 -21.88
C ASP A 118 12.72 7.25 -21.18
N VAL A 119 13.13 6.75 -20.01
CA VAL A 119 12.28 5.85 -19.20
C VAL A 119 11.06 6.60 -18.66
N LEU A 120 11.24 7.82 -18.16
CA LEU A 120 10.12 8.66 -17.71
C LEU A 120 9.15 8.98 -18.85
N ALA A 121 9.67 9.30 -20.03
CA ALA A 121 8.85 9.55 -21.20
C ALA A 121 8.04 8.31 -21.60
N GLN A 122 8.66 7.13 -21.56
CA GLN A 122 7.97 5.87 -21.85
C GLN A 122 6.87 5.57 -20.83
N GLU A 123 7.12 5.79 -19.54
CA GLU A 123 6.11 5.62 -18.49
C GLU A 123 4.94 6.58 -18.68
N ILE A 124 5.20 7.85 -19.03
CA ILE A 124 4.15 8.83 -19.33
C ILE A 124 3.30 8.38 -20.52
N ILE A 125 3.92 7.89 -21.57
CA ILE A 125 3.21 7.38 -22.77
C ILE A 125 2.30 6.22 -22.36
N GLU A 126 2.80 5.25 -21.62
CA GLU A 126 2.01 4.09 -21.15
C GLU A 126 0.81 4.54 -20.30
N HIS A 127 1.00 5.55 -19.44
CA HIS A 127 -0.08 6.12 -18.63
C HIS A 127 -1.16 6.80 -19.47
N LEU A 128 -0.74 7.56 -20.47
CA LEU A 128 -1.67 8.26 -21.38
C LEU A 128 -2.46 7.26 -22.25
N GLU A 129 -1.81 6.20 -22.74
CA GLU A 129 -2.47 5.14 -23.50
C GLU A 129 -3.51 4.40 -22.66
N ALA A 130 -3.17 4.07 -21.41
CA ALA A 130 -4.08 3.42 -20.47
C ALA A 130 -5.30 4.32 -20.15
N ALA A 131 -5.05 5.60 -19.91
CA ALA A 131 -6.12 6.58 -19.69
C ALA A 131 -7.02 6.71 -20.91
N LEU A 132 -6.44 6.79 -22.10
CA LEU A 132 -7.19 6.87 -23.36
C LEU A 132 -8.06 5.63 -23.60
N ALA A 133 -7.52 4.43 -23.32
CA ALA A 133 -8.29 3.19 -23.40
C ALA A 133 -9.51 3.22 -22.47
N SER A 134 -9.31 3.63 -21.21
CA SER A 134 -10.41 3.75 -20.23
C SER A 134 -11.49 4.73 -20.67
N PHE A 135 -11.11 5.88 -21.26
CA PHE A 135 -12.07 6.83 -21.78
C PHE A 135 -12.82 6.30 -23.02
N ARG A 136 -12.18 5.52 -23.88
CA ARG A 136 -12.85 4.86 -25.01
C ARG A 136 -13.89 3.85 -24.54
N ASP A 137 -13.55 3.03 -23.54
CA ASP A 137 -14.49 2.06 -22.96
C ASP A 137 -15.73 2.75 -22.37
N VAL A 138 -15.52 3.89 -21.67
CA VAL A 138 -16.63 4.70 -21.15
C VAL A 138 -17.46 5.28 -22.30
N ALA A 139 -16.82 5.83 -23.33
CA ALA A 139 -17.52 6.42 -24.49
C ALA A 139 -18.36 5.36 -25.22
N GLU A 140 -17.83 4.16 -25.44
CA GLU A 140 -18.57 3.04 -26.05
C GLU A 140 -19.74 2.58 -25.17
N GLY A 141 -19.59 2.61 -23.84
CA GLY A 141 -20.66 2.29 -22.90
C GLY A 141 -21.81 3.32 -22.87
N LEU A 142 -21.54 4.57 -23.23
CA LEU A 142 -22.54 5.64 -23.28
C LEU A 142 -23.34 5.70 -24.59
N ILE A 143 -22.90 5.02 -25.64
CA ILE A 143 -23.55 4.99 -26.96
C ILE A 143 -24.60 3.85 -27.06
N LYS A 144 -24.72 3.03 -26.02
CA LYS A 144 -25.79 2.01 -25.89
C LYS A 144 -26.96 2.55 -25.09
#